data_ab7eb0b20291357ed62d8b6e8eacb319
#
_entry.id   ab7eb0b20291357ed62d8b6e8eacb319
#
_cell.length_a   1.000
_cell.length_b   1.000
_cell.length_c   1.000
_cell.angle_alpha   90.00
_cell.angle_beta   90.00
_cell.angle_gamma   90.00
#
_symmetry.space_group_name_H-M   'P 1'
#
loop_
_entity.id
_entity.type
_entity.pdbx_description
1 polymer ?
#
loop_
_entity_poly.entity_id
_entity_poly.type
_entity_poly.pdbx_seq_one_letter_code
_entity_poly.pdbx_strand_id
1 'polypeptide(L)'
;MQKPEQVLRQWMLAVGEGSVEALMALYDSRAVLIPTFSNRLLNKNESIREYFEKLCSRDELSIALHEKTLSVIPLSKQIYSMHGIYCWRFAIDGELLSFEARFSYVVDLSLPAPILQHHSSQIPRML
;
A
#
# COMPACT_ATOMS: atom_id res chain seq x y z
N MET A 1 -15.85 10.84 -11.40
CA MET A 1 -15.62 10.88 -9.95
C MET A 1 -14.77 9.68 -9.53
N GLN A 2 -13.73 9.91 -8.76
CA GLN A 2 -12.84 8.84 -8.31
C GLN A 2 -13.55 7.96 -7.28
N LYS A 3 -13.31 6.64 -7.37
CA LYS A 3 -13.79 5.66 -6.39
C LYS A 3 -12.62 5.20 -5.52
N PRO A 4 -12.88 4.74 -4.28
CA PRO A 4 -11.78 4.29 -3.40
C PRO A 4 -10.96 3.15 -4.01
N GLU A 5 -11.59 2.22 -4.75
CA GLU A 5 -10.87 1.12 -5.41
C GLU A 5 -9.87 1.62 -6.45
N GLN A 6 -10.14 2.76 -7.07
CA GLN A 6 -9.21 3.35 -8.04
C GLN A 6 -7.91 3.81 -7.38
N VAL A 7 -7.98 4.31 -6.13
CA VAL A 7 -6.79 4.66 -5.37
C VAL A 7 -5.92 3.43 -5.17
N LEU A 8 -6.53 2.30 -4.77
CA LEU A 8 -5.81 1.04 -4.62
C LEU A 8 -5.16 0.59 -5.93
N ARG A 9 -5.89 0.67 -7.05
CA ARG A 9 -5.36 0.30 -8.36
C ARG A 9 -4.19 1.19 -8.78
N GLN A 10 -4.29 2.49 -8.55
CA GLN A 10 -3.21 3.44 -8.84
C GLN A 10 -1.98 3.11 -8.00
N TRP A 11 -2.18 2.79 -6.72
CA TRP A 11 -1.10 2.40 -5.83
C TRP A 11 -0.40 1.12 -6.31
N MET A 12 -1.18 0.10 -6.68
CA MET A 12 -0.63 -1.15 -7.20
C MET A 12 0.14 -0.94 -8.50
N LEU A 13 -0.38 -0.10 -9.40
CA LEU A 13 0.30 0.23 -10.64
C LEU A 13 1.64 0.93 -10.36
N ALA A 14 1.66 1.88 -9.44
CA ALA A 14 2.87 2.60 -9.06
C ALA A 14 3.93 1.66 -8.47
N VAL A 15 3.51 0.69 -7.66
CA VAL A 15 4.41 -0.36 -7.14
C VAL A 15 5.01 -1.15 -8.30
N GLY A 16 4.17 -1.63 -9.21
CA GLY A 16 4.62 -2.44 -10.35
C GLY A 16 5.57 -1.69 -11.28
N GLU A 17 5.42 -0.38 -11.36
CA GLU A 17 6.32 0.48 -12.15
C GLU A 17 7.58 0.88 -11.38
N GLY A 18 7.64 0.60 -10.08
CA GLY A 18 8.73 1.03 -9.22
C GLY A 18 8.82 2.54 -9.08
N SER A 19 7.68 3.24 -9.16
CA SER A 19 7.63 4.70 -9.17
C SER A 19 7.42 5.27 -7.77
N VAL A 20 8.51 5.70 -7.13
CA VAL A 20 8.44 6.36 -5.83
C VAL A 20 7.59 7.63 -5.91
N GLU A 21 7.74 8.43 -6.97
CA GLU A 21 6.99 9.68 -7.10
C GLU A 21 5.49 9.43 -7.25
N ALA A 22 5.09 8.42 -8.02
CA ALA A 22 3.68 8.08 -8.15
C ALA A 22 3.10 7.58 -6.83
N LEU A 23 3.87 6.82 -6.05
CA LEU A 23 3.45 6.38 -4.72
C LEU A 23 3.30 7.56 -3.77
N MET A 24 4.31 8.43 -3.71
CA MET A 24 4.27 9.59 -2.80
C MET A 24 3.12 10.54 -3.12
N ALA A 25 2.72 10.65 -4.39
CA ALA A 25 1.59 11.47 -4.81
C ALA A 25 0.26 11.00 -4.22
N LEU A 26 0.19 9.75 -3.74
CA LEU A 26 -1.04 9.18 -3.18
C LEU A 26 -1.15 9.35 -1.65
N TYR A 27 -0.07 9.67 -0.95
CA TYR A 27 -0.06 9.76 0.52
C TYR A 27 -0.18 11.21 0.96
N ASP A 28 -1.23 11.51 1.74
CA ASP A 28 -1.40 12.83 2.36
C ASP A 28 -0.22 13.14 3.30
N SER A 29 0.07 14.43 3.49
CA SER A 29 1.18 14.84 4.37
C SER A 29 1.03 14.37 5.82
N ARG A 30 -0.21 14.04 6.24
CA ARG A 30 -0.52 13.53 7.58
C ARG A 30 -0.58 12.00 7.63
N ALA A 31 -0.30 11.33 6.51
CA ALA A 31 -0.51 9.89 6.40
C ALA A 31 0.33 9.10 7.40
N VAL A 32 -0.27 7.99 7.84
CA VAL A 32 0.42 6.99 8.66
C VAL A 32 0.55 5.72 7.82
N LEU A 33 1.77 5.23 7.70
CA LEU A 33 2.07 3.97 7.01
C LEU A 33 2.66 2.98 8.00
N ILE A 34 2.05 1.82 8.11
CA ILE A 34 2.62 0.68 8.82
C ILE A 34 3.00 -0.32 7.73
N PRO A 35 4.27 -0.34 7.31
CA PRO A 35 4.65 -1.05 6.09
C PRO A 35 4.92 -2.53 6.31
N THR A 36 4.75 -3.32 5.26
CA THR A 36 4.90 -4.77 5.30
C THR A 36 6.31 -5.21 5.74
N PHE A 37 7.33 -4.52 5.23
CA PHE A 37 8.72 -4.95 5.34
C PHE A 37 9.55 -4.07 6.28
N SER A 38 8.90 -3.50 7.29
CA SER A 38 9.56 -2.72 8.33
C SER A 38 8.86 -2.98 9.65
N ASN A 39 9.60 -2.89 10.75
CA ASN A 39 9.03 -3.02 12.10
C ASN A 39 8.64 -1.66 12.69
N ARG A 40 8.62 -0.61 11.87
CA ARG A 40 8.37 0.76 12.32
C ARG A 40 7.02 1.27 11.82
N LEU A 41 6.43 2.18 12.59
CA LEU A 41 5.31 2.99 12.15
C LEU A 41 5.88 4.28 11.57
N LEU A 42 5.50 4.61 10.33
CA LEU A 42 6.00 5.77 9.61
C LEU A 42 4.90 6.84 9.54
N ASN A 43 5.17 8.02 10.10
CA ASN A 43 4.20 9.11 10.12
C ASN A 43 4.77 10.44 9.61
N LYS A 44 5.92 10.36 8.93
CA LYS A 44 6.56 11.52 8.29
C LYS A 44 6.74 11.23 6.81
N ASN A 45 6.49 12.23 5.98
CA ASN A 45 6.63 12.11 4.53
C ASN A 45 8.00 11.57 4.14
N GLU A 46 9.07 12.08 4.77
CA GLU A 46 10.43 11.63 4.48
C GLU A 46 10.65 10.14 4.76
N SER A 47 10.13 9.64 5.89
CA SER A 47 10.32 8.24 6.25
C SER A 47 9.50 7.31 5.34
N ILE A 48 8.33 7.75 4.89
CA ILE A 48 7.53 7.01 3.92
C ILE A 48 8.26 6.94 2.58
N ARG A 49 8.84 8.06 2.13
CA ARG A 49 9.62 8.10 0.90
C ARG A 49 10.82 7.15 0.97
N GLU A 50 11.58 7.20 2.06
CA GLU A 50 12.75 6.33 2.24
C GLU A 50 12.36 4.85 2.18
N TYR A 51 11.24 4.48 2.77
CA TYR A 51 10.73 3.12 2.70
C TYR A 51 10.46 2.69 1.25
N PHE A 52 9.77 3.54 0.48
CA PHE A 52 9.45 3.22 -0.90
C PHE A 52 10.68 3.25 -1.81
N GLU A 53 11.67 4.09 -1.52
CA GLU A 53 12.93 4.07 -2.25
C GLU A 53 13.63 2.72 -2.12
N LYS A 54 13.64 2.14 -0.91
CA LYS A 54 14.20 0.81 -0.68
C LYS A 54 13.37 -0.26 -1.37
N LEU A 55 12.05 -0.21 -1.19
CA LEU A 55 11.15 -1.22 -1.77
C LEU A 55 11.22 -1.22 -3.29
N CYS A 56 11.16 -0.05 -3.90
CA CYS A 56 11.17 0.07 -5.37
C CYS A 56 12.54 -0.26 -5.98
N SER A 57 13.59 -0.37 -5.16
CA SER A 57 14.90 -0.83 -5.63
C SER A 57 15.00 -2.35 -5.75
N ARG A 58 13.99 -3.09 -5.29
CA ARG A 58 13.99 -4.56 -5.37
C ARG A 58 13.79 -5.02 -6.81
N ASP A 59 14.52 -6.06 -7.18
CA ASP A 59 14.40 -6.66 -8.50
C ASP A 59 13.07 -7.40 -8.65
N GLU A 60 12.45 -7.28 -9.81
CA GLU A 60 11.22 -7.98 -10.17
C GLU A 60 10.07 -7.71 -9.20
N LEU A 61 9.99 -6.48 -8.67
CA LEU A 61 8.93 -6.08 -7.75
C LEU A 61 7.57 -6.08 -8.45
N SER A 62 6.62 -6.80 -7.84
CA SER A 62 5.23 -6.80 -8.28
C SER A 62 4.30 -7.00 -7.10
N ILE A 63 3.02 -6.73 -7.31
CA ILE A 63 1.98 -6.93 -6.30
C ILE A 63 0.69 -7.34 -7.01
N ALA A 64 -0.05 -8.26 -6.40
CA ALA A 64 -1.32 -8.74 -6.94
C ALA A 64 -2.37 -8.77 -5.84
N LEU A 65 -3.55 -8.26 -6.14
CA LEU A 65 -4.68 -8.26 -5.20
C LEU A 65 -5.44 -9.58 -5.31
N HIS A 66 -5.79 -10.16 -4.16
CA HIS A 66 -6.79 -11.22 -4.11
C HIS A 66 -8.16 -10.57 -4.17
N GLU A 67 -8.72 -10.45 -5.35
CA GLU A 67 -9.92 -9.65 -5.66
C GLU A 67 -11.09 -9.94 -4.72
N LYS A 68 -11.31 -11.21 -4.39
CA LYS A 68 -12.44 -11.63 -3.57
C LYS A 68 -12.32 -11.21 -2.11
N THR A 69 -11.13 -10.81 -1.66
CA THR A 69 -10.92 -10.37 -0.28
C THR A 69 -11.22 -8.89 -0.08
N LEU A 70 -11.34 -8.13 -1.16
CA LEU A 70 -11.50 -6.68 -1.05
C LEU A 70 -12.84 -6.30 -0.44
N SER A 71 -12.79 -5.52 0.63
CA SER A 71 -13.93 -4.98 1.33
C SER A 71 -13.79 -3.47 1.42
N VAL A 72 -14.83 -2.73 1.06
CA VAL A 72 -14.83 -1.27 1.08
C VAL A 72 -15.99 -0.80 1.95
N ILE A 73 -15.70 0.04 2.93
CA ILE A 73 -16.69 0.55 3.87
C ILE A 73 -16.72 2.07 3.79
N PRO A 74 -17.86 2.69 3.42
CA PRO A 74 -17.98 4.14 3.49
C PRO A 74 -18.07 4.57 4.96
N LEU A 75 -17.20 5.52 5.33
CA LEU A 75 -17.16 6.08 6.69
C LEU A 75 -17.86 7.42 6.76
N SER A 76 -17.79 8.19 5.70
CA SER A 76 -18.53 9.43 5.52
C SER A 76 -18.62 9.72 4.03
N LYS A 77 -19.00 10.95 3.65
CA LYS A 77 -19.32 11.29 2.26
C LYS A 77 -18.17 11.01 1.28
N GLN A 78 -16.92 11.27 1.68
CA GLN A 78 -15.76 11.09 0.81
C GLN A 78 -14.70 10.19 1.43
N ILE A 79 -14.95 9.67 2.62
CA ILE A 79 -13.96 8.89 3.39
C ILE A 79 -14.38 7.44 3.42
N TYR A 80 -13.43 6.56 3.07
CA TYR A 80 -13.67 5.12 2.99
C TYR A 80 -12.55 4.37 3.68
N SER A 81 -12.88 3.20 4.24
CA SER A 81 -11.85 2.23 4.59
C SER A 81 -11.89 1.07 3.62
N MET A 82 -10.73 0.52 3.32
CA MET A 82 -10.59 -0.65 2.45
C MET A 82 -9.76 -1.70 3.17
N HIS A 83 -10.11 -2.97 2.96
CA HIS A 83 -9.45 -4.10 3.62
C HIS A 83 -9.32 -5.24 2.62
N GLY A 84 -8.24 -6.00 2.74
CA GLY A 84 -8.08 -7.14 1.86
C GLY A 84 -6.73 -7.83 2.06
N ILE A 85 -6.41 -8.67 1.08
CA ILE A 85 -5.16 -9.42 1.03
C ILE A 85 -4.53 -9.18 -0.34
N TYR A 86 -3.23 -8.88 -0.35
CA TYR A 86 -2.46 -8.83 -1.58
C TYR A 86 -1.18 -9.64 -1.43
N CYS A 87 -0.58 -10.00 -2.54
CA CYS A 87 0.66 -10.77 -2.58
C CYS A 87 1.76 -9.91 -3.17
N TRP A 88 2.82 -9.71 -2.40
CA TRP A 88 4.05 -9.09 -2.87
C TRP A 88 4.94 -10.14 -3.51
N ARG A 89 5.68 -9.75 -4.56
CA ARG A 89 6.72 -10.55 -5.15
C ARG A 89 7.93 -9.70 -5.47
N PHE A 90 9.11 -10.20 -5.12
CA PHE A 90 10.38 -9.62 -5.57
C PHE A 90 11.50 -10.63 -5.39
N ALA A 91 12.62 -10.40 -6.08
CA ALA A 91 13.76 -11.31 -6.02
C ALA A 91 14.70 -10.93 -4.87
N ILE A 92 15.18 -11.92 -4.14
CA ILE A 92 16.24 -11.80 -3.14
C ILE A 92 17.32 -12.78 -3.55
N ASP A 93 18.53 -12.28 -3.79
CA ASP A 93 19.67 -13.09 -4.24
C ASP A 93 19.34 -13.95 -5.45
N GLY A 94 18.60 -13.38 -6.39
CA GLY A 94 18.21 -14.05 -7.63
C GLY A 94 17.03 -15.00 -7.49
N GLU A 95 16.47 -15.18 -6.31
CA GLU A 95 15.31 -16.04 -6.07
C GLU A 95 14.04 -15.21 -5.91
N LEU A 96 13.03 -15.51 -6.73
CA LEU A 96 11.74 -14.82 -6.68
C LEU A 96 10.92 -15.37 -5.51
N LEU A 97 10.59 -14.49 -4.55
CA LEU A 97 9.84 -14.85 -3.36
C LEU A 97 8.49 -14.14 -3.35
N SER A 98 7.52 -14.77 -2.69
CA SER A 98 6.16 -14.24 -2.54
C SER A 98 5.83 -14.04 -1.07
N PHE A 99 5.14 -12.93 -0.76
CA PHE A 99 4.78 -12.57 0.61
C PHE A 99 3.31 -12.13 0.64
N GLU A 100 2.47 -12.95 1.25
CA GLU A 100 1.06 -12.60 1.44
C GLU A 100 0.93 -11.61 2.59
N ALA A 101 0.11 -10.58 2.43
CA ALA A 101 -0.10 -9.56 3.45
C ALA A 101 -1.57 -9.16 3.53
N ARG A 102 -2.03 -8.94 4.75
CA ARG A 102 -3.34 -8.32 5.00
C ARG A 102 -3.14 -6.81 5.04
N PHE A 103 -4.08 -6.07 4.49
CA PHE A 103 -3.96 -4.62 4.43
C PHE A 103 -5.24 -3.90 4.83
N SER A 104 -5.08 -2.67 5.27
CA SER A 104 -6.16 -1.71 5.37
C SER A 104 -5.68 -0.35 4.86
N TYR A 105 -6.64 0.41 4.31
CA TYR A 105 -6.44 1.82 3.93
C TYR A 105 -7.57 2.64 4.48
N VAL A 106 -7.27 3.88 4.85
CA VAL A 106 -8.30 4.92 4.98
C VAL A 106 -7.96 5.98 3.94
N VAL A 107 -8.93 6.26 3.07
CA VAL A 107 -8.76 7.26 2.01
C VAL A 107 -9.83 8.33 2.12
N ASP A 108 -9.44 9.57 1.85
CA ASP A 108 -10.34 10.70 1.73
C ASP A 108 -10.24 11.22 0.29
N LEU A 109 -11.28 10.98 -0.50
CA LEU A 109 -11.29 11.30 -1.92
C LEU A 109 -11.40 12.80 -2.20
N SER A 110 -11.65 13.63 -1.18
CA SER A 110 -11.64 15.09 -1.33
C SER A 110 -10.23 15.67 -1.35
N LEU A 111 -9.23 14.87 -0.96
CA LEU A 111 -7.83 15.32 -0.88
C LEU A 111 -7.09 15.02 -2.18
N PRO A 112 -6.15 15.90 -2.59
CA PRO A 112 -5.30 15.63 -3.76
C PRO A 112 -4.49 14.34 -3.61
N ALA A 113 -3.96 14.08 -2.39
CA ALA A 113 -3.30 12.83 -2.04
C ALA A 113 -4.21 12.10 -1.05
N PRO A 114 -4.96 11.10 -1.49
CA PRO A 114 -6.10 10.60 -0.70
C PRO A 114 -5.78 9.64 0.42
N ILE A 115 -4.60 9.01 0.46
CA ILE A 115 -4.31 8.00 1.50
C ILE A 115 -3.95 8.67 2.81
N LEU A 116 -4.77 8.45 3.84
CA LEU A 116 -4.54 8.93 5.20
C LEU A 116 -3.92 7.85 6.09
N GLN A 117 -4.25 6.59 5.86
CA GLN A 117 -3.73 5.48 6.64
C GLN A 117 -3.54 4.28 5.72
N HIS A 118 -2.44 3.58 5.88
CA HIS A 118 -2.18 2.34 5.17
C HIS A 118 -1.43 1.41 6.12
N HIS A 119 -2.04 0.28 6.44
CA HIS A 119 -1.42 -0.77 7.23
C HIS A 119 -1.28 -2.02 6.37
N SER A 120 -0.10 -2.61 6.37
CA SER A 120 0.19 -3.84 5.65
C SER A 120 1.07 -4.73 6.53
N SER A 121 0.61 -5.95 6.78
CA SER A 121 1.35 -6.91 7.62
C SER A 121 1.31 -8.28 6.99
N GLN A 122 2.45 -8.98 7.02
CA GLN A 122 2.49 -10.36 6.57
C GLN A 122 1.55 -11.21 7.41
N ILE A 123 0.98 -12.23 6.79
CA ILE A 123 0.06 -13.14 7.49
C ILE A 123 0.89 -14.00 8.45
N PRO A 124 0.57 -13.95 9.76
CA PRO A 124 1.36 -14.71 10.74
C PRO A 124 1.01 -16.19 10.70
N ARG A 125 1.84 -16.99 11.36
CA ARG A 125 1.50 -18.38 11.64
C ARG A 125 0.27 -18.42 12.55
N MET A 126 -0.61 -19.37 12.28
CA MET A 126 -1.75 -19.61 13.17
C MET A 126 -1.28 -20.20 14.49
N LEU A 127 -1.95 -19.82 15.54
CA LEU A 127 -1.69 -20.35 16.88
C LEU A 127 -2.16 -21.80 16.99
#